data_f1d4bd26d1a43206a3ac1697851adaaf
#
_entry.id   f1d4bd26d1a43206a3ac1697851adaaf
#
_cell.length_a   1.000
_cell.length_b   1.000
_cell.length_c   1.000
_cell.angle_alpha   90.00
_cell.angle_beta   90.00
_cell.angle_gamma   90.00
#
_symmetry.space_group_name_H-M   'P 1'
#
loop_
_entity.id
_entity.type
_entity.pdbx_description
1 polymer ?
#
loop_
_entity_poly.entity_id
_entity_poly.type
_entity_poly.pdbx_seq_one_letter_code
_entity_poly.pdbx_strand_id
1 'polypeptide(L)'
;MKDRYRDMALFRYSLIREAADPALSAAERGQLVRHLVSRDHRGPNGERVVVSRSTIDRWIRAWRAGGFAGLVPESRNAESKIPQSFMDLAVALKRERPARTAAQVVRIIEADRGWSPSRRTIQRLFMERGLNVRSDGSPPDTFGRFEADVTNELWTGDALHGPVIARHKSYLLAFIDDHSRLLVGYRWCHSEDTLRLEAALHSGLCSRGVPRSVYLDNGSAMASKQFLRACASLGIRLTHSTPRRPQGRGKIERFFRTVREQFLVEIDTNPPADLSEMNRLFAAWVEGVYHRRVHSETGQAPLDRFDSSVVRFPTAAELHEAFLWSEWRVVTKVGTVSLFSNNYEVDAALAGQRVELVFDPFDLTDIDVRHHGRAMGKAVPHRIGRHSHPAARPDPVPGPVPTTGIDYLRLLSHQRDRDLAAAVGIEFHQLRLPYEPDPEPGPQENSQ
;
A
#
# COMPACT_ATOMS: atom_id res chain seq x y z
N MET A 1 25.04 19.90 20.66
CA MET A 1 24.88 19.02 21.84
C MET A 1 25.81 19.41 23.00
N LYS A 2 27.08 19.75 22.75
CA LYS A 2 28.03 20.20 23.79
C LYS A 2 27.57 21.47 24.54
N ASP A 3 26.94 22.44 23.87
CA ASP A 3 26.49 23.69 24.50
C ASP A 3 25.43 23.49 25.58
N ARG A 4 24.43 22.59 25.37
CA ARG A 4 23.37 22.31 26.33
C ARG A 4 23.89 21.72 27.66
N TYR A 5 24.91 20.89 27.61
CA TYR A 5 25.53 20.34 28.83
C TYR A 5 26.34 21.41 29.58
N ARG A 6 26.97 22.31 28.84
CA ARG A 6 27.68 23.47 29.41
C ARG A 6 26.73 24.45 30.08
N ASP A 7 25.58 24.76 29.41
CA ASP A 7 24.55 25.65 29.98
C ASP A 7 23.98 25.06 31.29
N MET A 8 23.74 23.74 31.30
CA MET A 8 23.32 23.05 32.53
C MET A 8 24.36 23.10 33.63
N ALA A 9 25.66 22.99 33.33
CA ALA A 9 26.73 23.12 34.29
C ALA A 9 26.83 24.55 34.82
N LEU A 10 26.68 25.55 33.98
CA LEU A 10 26.61 26.97 34.37
C LEU A 10 25.43 27.25 35.29
N PHE A 11 24.24 26.73 34.94
CA PHE A 11 23.09 26.82 35.84
C PHE A 11 23.33 26.18 37.19
N ARG A 12 23.89 24.97 37.27
CA ARG A 12 24.23 24.31 38.50
C ARG A 12 25.23 25.12 39.33
N TYR A 13 26.28 25.64 38.68
CA TYR A 13 27.28 26.51 39.31
C TYR A 13 26.67 27.80 39.82
N SER A 14 25.85 28.48 39.08
CA SER A 14 25.20 29.73 39.50
C SER A 14 24.39 29.58 40.78
N LEU A 15 23.80 28.41 41.00
CA LEU A 15 23.04 28.11 42.23
C LEU A 15 23.94 27.78 43.41
N ILE A 16 25.02 27.04 43.21
CA ILE A 16 25.83 26.52 44.33
C ILE A 16 27.05 27.39 44.67
N ARG A 17 27.43 28.40 43.85
CA ARG A 17 28.69 29.13 43.97
C ARG A 17 28.96 29.67 45.37
N GLU A 18 27.94 30.25 46.04
CA GLU A 18 28.04 30.79 47.38
C GLU A 18 28.12 29.67 48.43
N ALA A 19 27.28 28.63 48.33
CA ALA A 19 27.26 27.50 49.25
C ALA A 19 28.46 26.55 49.09
N ALA A 20 29.20 26.64 47.98
CA ALA A 20 30.40 25.83 47.72
C ALA A 20 31.68 26.43 48.31
N ASP A 21 31.65 27.69 48.78
CA ASP A 21 32.78 28.37 49.37
C ASP A 21 33.37 27.53 50.53
N PRO A 22 34.66 27.18 50.50
CA PRO A 22 35.33 26.41 51.55
C PRO A 22 35.43 27.19 52.86
N ALA A 23 35.41 28.51 52.85
CA ALA A 23 35.52 29.37 54.05
C ALA A 23 34.25 29.33 54.93
N LEU A 24 33.11 28.88 54.40
CA LEU A 24 31.84 28.81 55.13
C LEU A 24 31.83 27.66 56.17
N SER A 25 31.35 28.00 57.39
CA SER A 25 31.02 27.00 58.40
C SER A 25 29.87 26.09 57.96
N ALA A 26 29.72 24.93 58.59
CA ALA A 26 28.62 23.99 58.30
C ALA A 26 27.23 24.63 58.55
N ALA A 27 27.09 25.53 59.53
CA ALA A 27 25.88 26.22 59.88
C ALA A 27 25.48 27.23 58.80
N GLU A 28 26.38 28.07 58.32
CA GLU A 28 26.18 29.08 57.28
C GLU A 28 25.84 28.42 55.96
N ARG A 29 26.56 27.37 55.57
CA ARG A 29 26.24 26.56 54.39
C ARG A 29 24.85 25.97 54.47
N GLY A 30 24.46 25.43 55.63
CA GLY A 30 23.16 24.87 55.88
C GLY A 30 22.03 25.92 55.72
N GLN A 31 22.29 27.19 56.11
CA GLN A 31 21.32 28.29 55.90
C GLN A 31 21.18 28.65 54.43
N LEU A 32 22.28 28.78 53.67
CA LEU A 32 22.26 29.03 52.25
C LEU A 32 21.53 27.92 51.47
N VAL A 33 21.82 26.65 51.79
CA VAL A 33 21.15 25.50 51.15
C VAL A 33 19.65 25.51 51.44
N ARG A 34 19.19 25.80 52.68
CA ARG A 34 17.76 25.93 52.97
C ARG A 34 17.10 27.06 52.15
N HIS A 35 17.78 28.19 52.02
CA HIS A 35 17.30 29.32 51.21
C HIS A 35 17.19 28.96 49.73
N LEU A 36 18.14 28.22 49.15
CA LEU A 36 18.08 27.75 47.79
C LEU A 36 16.94 26.76 47.52
N VAL A 37 16.65 25.90 48.49
CA VAL A 37 15.57 24.89 48.38
C VAL A 37 14.19 25.51 48.53
N SER A 38 14.04 26.62 49.28
CA SER A 38 12.71 27.24 49.54
C SER A 38 12.17 28.07 48.39
N ARG A 39 12.92 28.31 47.33
CA ARG A 39 12.51 29.14 46.20
C ARG A 39 12.64 28.43 44.87
N ASP A 40 11.91 28.95 43.89
CA ASP A 40 12.01 28.51 42.52
C ASP A 40 13.20 29.18 41.80
N HIS A 41 13.76 28.44 40.85
CA HIS A 41 14.87 28.89 40.03
C HIS A 41 14.48 28.88 38.55
N ARG A 42 15.12 29.74 37.77
CA ARG A 42 14.94 29.76 36.32
C ARG A 42 16.02 28.89 35.68
N GLY A 43 15.60 27.78 35.05
CA GLY A 43 16.48 26.86 34.36
C GLY A 43 17.11 27.43 33.09
N PRO A 44 18.04 26.71 32.44
CA PRO A 44 18.76 27.19 31.26
C PRO A 44 17.87 27.55 30.07
N ASN A 45 16.71 26.90 29.93
CA ASN A 45 15.75 27.17 28.86
C ASN A 45 14.60 28.08 29.34
N GLY A 46 14.74 28.73 30.51
CA GLY A 46 13.72 29.62 31.08
C GLY A 46 12.61 28.91 31.87
N GLU A 47 12.66 27.59 32.00
CA GLU A 47 11.69 26.78 32.76
C GLU A 47 11.83 27.02 34.28
N ARG A 48 10.71 26.83 34.99
CA ARG A 48 10.69 26.83 36.47
C ARG A 48 11.28 25.53 36.99
N VAL A 49 12.31 25.62 37.82
CA VAL A 49 13.03 24.47 38.42
C VAL A 49 13.02 24.57 39.93
N VAL A 50 12.54 23.52 40.58
CA VAL A 50 12.66 23.32 42.06
C VAL A 50 13.78 22.35 42.32
N VAL A 51 14.69 22.70 43.23
CA VAL A 51 15.88 21.88 43.52
C VAL A 51 15.83 21.36 44.93
N SER A 52 15.95 20.06 45.12
CA SER A 52 15.98 19.46 46.47
C SER A 52 17.35 19.67 47.14
N ARG A 53 17.34 19.63 48.48
CA ARG A 53 18.56 19.70 49.28
C ARG A 53 19.62 18.68 48.88
N SER A 54 19.21 17.43 48.71
CA SER A 54 20.09 16.35 48.27
C SER A 54 20.78 16.63 46.94
N THR A 55 20.05 17.31 46.01
CA THR A 55 20.59 17.69 44.70
C THR A 55 21.65 18.79 44.84
N ILE A 56 21.40 19.81 45.65
CA ILE A 56 22.37 20.89 45.93
C ILE A 56 23.61 20.31 46.59
N ASP A 57 23.46 19.48 47.64
CA ASP A 57 24.58 18.85 48.35
C ASP A 57 25.41 17.95 47.41
N ARG A 58 24.78 17.27 46.48
CA ARG A 58 25.45 16.48 45.43
C ARG A 58 26.25 17.34 44.48
N TRP A 59 25.69 18.49 44.04
CA TRP A 59 26.41 19.43 43.16
C TRP A 59 27.60 20.09 43.87
N ILE A 60 27.48 20.47 45.14
CA ILE A 60 28.59 20.99 45.94
C ILE A 60 29.70 19.95 46.04
N ARG A 61 29.38 18.69 46.31
CA ARG A 61 30.38 17.62 46.34
C ARG A 61 31.07 17.42 45.02
N ALA A 62 30.27 17.40 43.89
CA ALA A 62 30.81 17.25 42.56
C ALA A 62 31.71 18.41 42.14
N TRP A 63 31.34 19.65 42.52
CA TRP A 63 32.19 20.84 42.33
C TRP A 63 33.50 20.75 43.10
N ARG A 64 33.47 20.33 44.36
CA ARG A 64 34.66 20.19 45.17
C ARG A 64 35.60 19.08 44.68
N ALA A 65 35.08 18.03 44.11
CA ALA A 65 35.87 16.92 43.59
C ALA A 65 36.49 17.18 42.22
N GLY A 66 35.77 17.89 41.32
CA GLY A 66 36.18 18.00 39.91
C GLY A 66 35.96 19.41 39.31
N GLY A 67 35.75 20.47 40.13
CA GLY A 67 35.52 21.81 39.66
C GLY A 67 34.32 21.88 38.69
N PHE A 68 34.41 22.75 37.68
CA PHE A 68 33.35 22.93 36.70
C PHE A 68 33.04 21.65 35.91
N ALA A 69 34.04 20.82 35.63
CA ALA A 69 33.85 19.57 34.90
C ALA A 69 32.95 18.59 35.68
N GLY A 70 33.02 18.58 37.02
CA GLY A 70 32.14 17.75 37.86
C GLY A 70 30.66 18.16 37.81
N LEU A 71 30.34 19.40 37.38
CA LEU A 71 28.99 19.88 37.23
C LEU A 71 28.40 19.56 35.85
N VAL A 72 29.23 19.21 34.88
CA VAL A 72 28.74 18.83 33.52
C VAL A 72 27.99 17.51 33.62
N PRO A 73 26.73 17.43 33.15
CA PRO A 73 26.02 16.17 33.14
C PRO A 73 26.75 15.16 32.28
N GLU A 74 27.07 14.01 32.82
CA GLU A 74 27.49 12.88 31.99
C GLU A 74 26.33 12.43 31.12
N SER A 75 26.63 12.18 29.85
CA SER A 75 25.64 11.54 28.98
C SER A 75 25.43 10.12 29.57
N ARG A 76 24.18 9.84 29.95
CA ARG A 76 23.82 8.46 30.28
C ARG A 76 23.90 7.66 28.99
N ASN A 77 25.03 7.05 28.70
CA ASN A 77 25.15 5.93 27.79
C ASN A 77 24.46 4.72 28.44
N ALA A 78 23.13 4.77 28.51
CA ALA A 78 22.37 3.56 28.78
C ALA A 78 22.66 2.62 27.62
N GLU A 79 23.31 1.49 27.88
CA GLU A 79 23.39 0.41 26.87
C GLU A 79 22.04 0.16 26.32
N SER A 80 21.96 0.12 25.00
CA SER A 80 20.70 -0.13 24.29
C SER A 80 20.17 -1.49 24.73
N LYS A 81 18.98 -1.53 25.33
CA LYS A 81 18.30 -2.79 25.65
C LYS A 81 17.87 -3.58 24.42
N ILE A 82 18.07 -3.01 23.23
CA ILE A 82 17.72 -3.62 21.97
C ILE A 82 18.89 -4.48 21.51
N PRO A 83 18.69 -5.78 21.26
CA PRO A 83 19.72 -6.66 20.73
C PRO A 83 20.32 -6.10 19.43
N GLN A 84 21.65 -6.15 19.32
CA GLN A 84 22.39 -5.61 18.18
C GLN A 84 21.93 -6.24 16.86
N SER A 85 21.55 -7.52 16.88
CA SER A 85 21.06 -8.24 15.70
C SER A 85 19.84 -7.60 15.02
N PHE A 86 18.96 -6.94 15.79
CA PHE A 86 17.82 -6.19 15.24
C PHE A 86 18.27 -4.90 14.55
N MET A 87 19.29 -4.25 15.09
CA MET A 87 19.85 -3.02 14.52
C MET A 87 20.62 -3.33 13.23
N ASP A 88 21.37 -4.42 13.21
CA ASP A 88 22.11 -4.89 12.03
C ASP A 88 21.14 -5.32 10.92
N LEU A 89 20.06 -6.04 11.26
CA LEU A 89 19.01 -6.39 10.32
C LEU A 89 18.32 -5.15 9.74
N ALA A 90 18.02 -4.15 10.57
CA ALA A 90 17.45 -2.89 10.10
C ALA A 90 18.35 -2.15 9.11
N VAL A 91 19.67 -2.14 9.35
CA VAL A 91 20.67 -1.56 8.45
C VAL A 91 20.75 -2.37 7.15
N ALA A 92 20.75 -3.70 7.23
CA ALA A 92 20.79 -4.59 6.06
C ALA A 92 19.55 -4.37 5.18
N LEU A 93 18.35 -4.38 5.75
CA LEU A 93 17.09 -4.11 5.06
C LEU A 93 17.07 -2.74 4.37
N LYS A 94 17.62 -1.70 5.03
CA LYS A 94 17.71 -0.36 4.45
C LYS A 94 18.74 -0.27 3.32
N ARG A 95 19.88 -0.97 3.43
CA ARG A 95 20.92 -1.03 2.39
C ARG A 95 20.47 -1.85 1.18
N GLU A 96 19.76 -2.94 1.43
CA GLU A 96 19.17 -3.78 0.38
C GLU A 96 18.21 -2.97 -0.49
N ARG A 97 17.38 -2.12 0.13
CA ARG A 97 16.46 -1.20 -0.57
C ARG A 97 16.48 0.18 0.09
N PRO A 98 17.27 1.12 -0.43
CA PRO A 98 17.39 2.47 0.12
C PRO A 98 16.07 3.25 0.18
N ALA A 99 15.10 2.91 -0.66
CA ALA A 99 13.77 3.52 -0.67
C ALA A 99 12.87 3.08 0.51
N ARG A 100 13.17 1.95 1.20
CA ARG A 100 12.38 1.51 2.36
C ARG A 100 12.32 2.59 3.44
N THR A 101 11.11 2.90 3.90
CA THR A 101 10.91 3.81 5.03
C THR A 101 11.21 3.10 6.36
N ALA A 102 11.54 3.87 7.42
CA ALA A 102 11.74 3.29 8.76
C ALA A 102 10.47 2.55 9.27
N ALA A 103 9.27 3.03 8.91
CA ALA A 103 8.03 2.37 9.28
C ALA A 103 7.86 1.01 8.59
N GLN A 104 8.33 0.89 7.36
CA GLN A 104 8.32 -0.36 6.62
C GLN A 104 9.32 -1.36 7.20
N VAL A 105 10.55 -0.91 7.48
CA VAL A 105 11.56 -1.76 8.12
C VAL A 105 11.09 -2.28 9.48
N VAL A 106 10.39 -1.47 10.29
CA VAL A 106 9.77 -1.93 11.54
C VAL A 106 8.80 -3.09 11.27
N ARG A 107 7.89 -2.94 10.31
CA ARG A 107 6.92 -3.99 9.98
C ARG A 107 7.56 -5.28 9.46
N ILE A 108 8.62 -5.15 8.64
CA ILE A 108 9.36 -6.31 8.13
C ILE A 108 10.01 -7.08 9.28
N ILE A 109 10.69 -6.38 10.18
CA ILE A 109 11.34 -6.99 11.35
C ILE A 109 10.29 -7.63 12.27
N GLU A 110 9.16 -6.95 12.49
CA GLU A 110 8.07 -7.46 13.33
C GLU A 110 7.44 -8.73 12.73
N ALA A 111 7.23 -8.76 11.41
CA ALA A 111 6.70 -9.93 10.70
C ALA A 111 7.68 -11.11 10.71
N ASP A 112 9.00 -10.87 10.63
CA ASP A 112 10.04 -11.91 10.62
C ASP A 112 10.38 -12.44 12.01
N ARG A 113 10.46 -11.55 13.02
CA ARG A 113 10.97 -11.85 14.37
C ARG A 113 9.92 -11.79 15.49
N GLY A 114 8.67 -11.44 15.18
CA GLY A 114 7.59 -11.28 16.14
C GLY A 114 7.66 -10.00 16.98
N TRP A 115 8.74 -9.22 16.89
CA TRP A 115 8.93 -7.94 17.59
C TRP A 115 9.91 -7.04 16.83
N SER A 116 9.76 -5.72 16.96
CA SER A 116 10.66 -4.74 16.35
C SER A 116 10.96 -3.57 17.29
N PRO A 117 12.15 -2.93 17.18
CA PRO A 117 12.41 -1.63 17.79
C PRO A 117 11.43 -0.57 17.31
N SER A 118 11.20 0.47 18.13
CA SER A 118 10.31 1.56 17.77
C SER A 118 10.75 2.26 16.46
N ARG A 119 9.78 2.76 15.69
CA ARG A 119 10.06 3.55 14.48
C ARG A 119 11.08 4.68 14.73
N ARG A 120 10.98 5.36 15.89
CA ARG A 120 11.90 6.46 16.26
C ARG A 120 13.32 5.96 16.46
N THR A 121 13.50 4.76 17.01
CA THR A 121 14.81 4.12 17.16
C THR A 121 15.43 3.81 15.82
N ILE A 122 14.67 3.21 14.90
CA ILE A 122 15.12 2.91 13.54
C ILE A 122 15.44 4.19 12.75
N GLN A 123 14.62 5.25 12.86
CA GLN A 123 14.92 6.54 12.23
C GLN A 123 16.24 7.13 12.72
N ARG A 124 16.48 7.09 14.05
CA ARG A 124 17.74 7.56 14.64
C ARG A 124 18.94 6.76 14.14
N LEU A 125 18.82 5.43 14.10
CA LEU A 125 19.84 4.54 13.53
C LEU A 125 20.18 4.91 12.09
N PHE A 126 19.17 5.15 11.25
CA PHE A 126 19.38 5.55 9.86
C PHE A 126 20.04 6.90 9.73
N MET A 127 19.73 7.87 10.61
CA MET A 127 20.43 9.15 10.66
C MET A 127 21.90 8.99 11.07
N GLU A 128 22.16 8.22 12.14
CA GLU A 128 23.52 7.96 12.64
C GLU A 128 24.40 7.24 11.60
N ARG A 129 23.80 6.40 10.76
CA ARG A 129 24.48 5.64 9.71
C ARG A 129 24.45 6.32 8.34
N GLY A 130 23.93 7.53 8.21
CA GLY A 130 23.83 8.27 6.95
C GLY A 130 22.91 7.62 5.90
N LEU A 131 21.95 6.80 6.35
CA LEU A 131 21.03 6.05 5.46
C LEU A 131 19.72 6.79 5.17
N ASN A 132 19.55 8.02 5.66
CA ASN A 132 18.37 8.86 5.40
C ASN A 132 18.51 9.58 4.05
N VAL A 133 18.20 8.89 2.97
CA VAL A 133 18.06 9.52 1.66
C VAL A 133 16.57 9.77 1.43
N ARG A 134 16.16 11.03 1.26
CA ARG A 134 14.83 11.38 0.74
C ARG A 134 14.83 11.13 -0.75
N SER A 135 13.83 10.44 -1.26
CA SER A 135 13.72 10.11 -2.69
C SER A 135 13.33 11.29 -3.57
N ASP A 136 12.79 12.39 -3.01
CA ASP A 136 12.68 13.69 -3.69
C ASP A 136 12.55 14.83 -2.67
N GLY A 137 13.15 15.96 -2.98
CA GLY A 137 13.24 17.15 -2.11
C GLY A 137 12.16 18.19 -2.35
N SER A 138 10.99 17.85 -2.87
CA SER A 138 9.95 18.85 -3.14
C SER A 138 9.12 19.21 -1.90
N PRO A 139 8.80 20.52 -1.68
CA PRO A 139 7.89 20.94 -0.62
C PRO A 139 6.46 20.48 -0.89
N PRO A 140 5.62 20.28 0.15
CA PRO A 140 4.23 19.87 -0.03
C PRO A 140 3.42 21.00 -0.72
N ASP A 141 2.77 20.67 -1.82
CA ASP A 141 1.84 21.58 -2.50
C ASP A 141 0.58 21.79 -1.64
N THR A 142 0.25 23.06 -1.41
CA THR A 142 -0.98 23.48 -0.73
C THR A 142 -2.08 23.74 -1.76
N PHE A 143 -2.96 22.75 -2.00
CA PHE A 143 -4.17 22.93 -2.82
C PHE A 143 -5.43 22.95 -1.95
N GLY A 144 -6.48 23.67 -2.42
CA GLY A 144 -7.79 23.69 -1.79
C GLY A 144 -8.34 22.27 -1.61
N ARG A 145 -8.79 21.95 -0.41
CA ARG A 145 -9.13 20.60 0.00
C ARG A 145 -10.60 20.34 -0.26
N PHE A 146 -10.92 19.54 -1.27
CA PHE A 146 -12.22 18.88 -1.41
C PHE A 146 -12.15 17.50 -0.71
N GLU A 147 -13.13 17.20 0.10
CA GLU A 147 -13.29 15.88 0.74
C GLU A 147 -14.77 15.53 0.74
N ALA A 148 -15.12 14.31 0.33
CA ALA A 148 -16.46 13.79 0.40
C ALA A 148 -16.87 13.62 1.88
N ASP A 149 -18.12 13.95 2.19
CA ASP A 149 -18.61 13.96 3.57
C ASP A 149 -18.88 12.53 4.09
N VAL A 150 -19.27 11.62 3.22
CA VAL A 150 -19.66 10.27 3.59
C VAL A 150 -19.04 9.20 2.70
N THR A 151 -18.98 7.97 3.22
CA THR A 151 -18.56 6.77 2.49
C THR A 151 -19.36 6.58 1.20
N ASN A 152 -18.70 6.16 0.13
CA ASN A 152 -19.30 5.93 -1.20
C ASN A 152 -19.98 7.16 -1.84
N GLU A 153 -19.69 8.35 -1.37
CA GLU A 153 -20.15 9.57 -2.05
C GLU A 153 -19.36 9.80 -3.36
N LEU A 154 -18.05 9.61 -3.29
CA LEU A 154 -17.15 9.80 -4.42
C LEU A 154 -16.03 8.77 -4.42
N TRP A 155 -15.89 8.03 -5.51
CA TRP A 155 -14.68 7.26 -5.79
C TRP A 155 -13.82 7.99 -6.82
N THR A 156 -12.52 8.07 -6.56
CA THR A 156 -11.55 8.59 -7.54
C THR A 156 -10.77 7.43 -8.12
N GLY A 157 -10.78 7.30 -9.44
CA GLY A 157 -10.06 6.25 -10.15
C GLY A 157 -8.89 6.82 -10.96
N ASP A 158 -7.81 6.03 -11.09
CA ASP A 158 -6.64 6.36 -11.89
C ASP A 158 -5.79 5.11 -12.16
N ALA A 159 -4.79 5.23 -13.04
CA ALA A 159 -3.87 4.18 -13.40
C ALA A 159 -2.44 4.48 -12.93
N LEU A 160 -1.78 3.49 -12.33
CA LEU A 160 -0.36 3.55 -12.00
C LEU A 160 0.43 2.64 -12.93
N HIS A 161 1.42 3.17 -13.62
CA HIS A 161 2.40 2.38 -14.36
C HIS A 161 3.31 1.63 -13.36
N GLY A 162 3.32 0.31 -13.48
CA GLY A 162 4.05 -0.62 -12.62
C GLY A 162 5.31 -1.20 -13.26
N PRO A 163 5.92 -2.21 -12.60
CA PRO A 163 7.09 -2.92 -13.11
C PRO A 163 6.74 -3.83 -14.29
N VAL A 164 7.77 -4.36 -14.94
CA VAL A 164 7.63 -5.41 -15.94
C VAL A 164 7.42 -6.75 -15.22
N ILE A 165 6.32 -7.44 -15.50
CA ILE A 165 5.96 -8.76 -14.94
C ILE A 165 5.81 -9.73 -16.11
N ALA A 166 6.46 -10.89 -16.03
CA ALA A 166 6.45 -11.90 -17.10
C ALA A 166 6.74 -11.30 -18.50
N ARG A 167 7.72 -10.39 -18.58
CA ARG A 167 8.17 -9.68 -19.80
C ARG A 167 7.18 -8.64 -20.37
N HIS A 168 6.08 -8.36 -19.68
CA HIS A 168 5.08 -7.36 -20.07
C HIS A 168 4.99 -6.22 -19.06
N LYS A 169 4.75 -5.00 -19.52
CA LYS A 169 4.45 -3.86 -18.66
C LYS A 169 3.20 -4.17 -17.82
N SER A 170 3.18 -3.72 -16.58
CA SER A 170 2.01 -3.83 -15.72
C SER A 170 1.44 -2.45 -15.37
N TYR A 171 0.14 -2.43 -15.13
CA TYR A 171 -0.63 -1.25 -14.76
C TYR A 171 -1.53 -1.60 -13.58
N LEU A 172 -1.55 -0.77 -12.55
CA LEU A 172 -2.54 -0.87 -11.48
C LEU A 172 -3.69 0.09 -11.81
N LEU A 173 -4.83 -0.46 -12.13
CA LEU A 173 -6.09 0.30 -12.19
C LEU A 173 -6.71 0.26 -10.80
N ALA A 174 -7.06 1.42 -10.25
CA ALA A 174 -7.45 1.54 -8.86
C ALA A 174 -8.51 2.61 -8.64
N PHE A 175 -9.42 2.34 -7.69
CA PHE A 175 -10.42 3.27 -7.20
C PHE A 175 -10.26 3.44 -5.69
N ILE A 176 -10.22 4.68 -5.22
CA ILE A 176 -10.15 5.03 -3.82
C ILE A 176 -11.43 5.78 -3.40
N ASP A 177 -12.00 5.41 -2.28
CA ASP A 177 -13.07 6.18 -1.66
C ASP A 177 -12.54 7.49 -1.09
N ASP A 178 -13.09 8.61 -1.53
CA ASP A 178 -12.61 9.95 -1.22
C ASP A 178 -12.75 10.29 0.26
N HIS A 179 -13.78 9.78 0.93
CA HIS A 179 -14.01 9.98 2.36
C HIS A 179 -13.04 9.17 3.21
N SER A 180 -13.07 7.85 3.09
CA SER A 180 -12.33 6.95 3.98
C SER A 180 -10.87 6.74 3.60
N ARG A 181 -10.49 7.03 2.35
CA ARG A 181 -9.20 6.64 1.75
C ARG A 181 -9.06 5.13 1.56
N LEU A 182 -10.15 4.37 1.69
CA LEU A 182 -10.15 2.94 1.42
C LEU A 182 -9.93 2.70 -0.08
N LEU A 183 -9.06 1.77 -0.42
CA LEU A 183 -8.93 1.29 -1.79
C LEU A 183 -10.08 0.32 -2.06
N VAL A 184 -11.08 0.78 -2.80
CA VAL A 184 -12.37 0.08 -2.94
C VAL A 184 -12.38 -0.91 -4.08
N GLY A 185 -11.71 -0.60 -5.19
CA GLY A 185 -11.57 -1.50 -6.33
C GLY A 185 -10.17 -1.37 -6.94
N TYR A 186 -9.54 -2.50 -7.27
CA TYR A 186 -8.17 -2.48 -7.81
C TYR A 186 -7.85 -3.76 -8.58
N ARG A 187 -6.97 -3.61 -9.58
CA ARG A 187 -6.42 -4.75 -10.31
C ARG A 187 -5.12 -4.41 -11.01
N TRP A 188 -4.11 -5.26 -10.87
CA TRP A 188 -2.94 -5.26 -11.74
C TRP A 188 -3.25 -5.98 -13.05
N CYS A 189 -2.85 -5.40 -14.18
CA CYS A 189 -3.11 -5.91 -15.53
C CYS A 189 -1.97 -5.54 -16.48
N HIS A 190 -1.94 -6.14 -17.68
CA HIS A 190 -0.92 -5.85 -18.70
C HIS A 190 -1.29 -4.71 -19.66
N SER A 191 -2.50 -4.17 -19.56
CA SER A 191 -2.93 -3.03 -20.37
C SER A 191 -3.88 -2.13 -19.60
N GLU A 192 -3.83 -0.85 -19.95
CA GLU A 192 -4.74 0.17 -19.47
C GLU A 192 -5.84 0.36 -20.50
N ASP A 193 -6.92 -0.38 -20.37
CA ASP A 193 -8.07 -0.34 -21.26
C ASP A 193 -9.39 -0.41 -20.49
N THR A 194 -10.48 -0.18 -21.20
CA THR A 194 -11.84 -0.16 -20.64
C THR A 194 -12.19 -1.46 -19.91
N LEU A 195 -11.88 -2.62 -20.49
CA LEU A 195 -12.23 -3.91 -19.91
C LEU A 195 -11.57 -4.11 -18.53
N ARG A 196 -10.29 -3.74 -18.40
CA ARG A 196 -9.53 -3.87 -17.14
C ARG A 196 -9.98 -2.84 -16.12
N LEU A 197 -10.34 -1.64 -16.57
CA LEU A 197 -10.92 -0.62 -15.70
C LEU A 197 -12.27 -1.06 -15.15
N GLU A 198 -13.14 -1.63 -16.00
CA GLU A 198 -14.42 -2.21 -15.59
C GLU A 198 -14.22 -3.38 -14.62
N ALA A 199 -13.21 -4.24 -14.82
CA ALA A 199 -12.90 -5.32 -13.87
C ALA A 199 -12.50 -4.79 -12.50
N ALA A 200 -11.73 -3.70 -12.41
CA ALA A 200 -11.39 -3.05 -11.15
C ALA A 200 -12.62 -2.42 -10.49
N LEU A 201 -13.48 -1.75 -11.26
CA LEU A 201 -14.75 -1.19 -10.77
C LEU A 201 -15.69 -2.29 -10.29
N HIS A 202 -15.89 -3.35 -11.06
CA HIS A 202 -16.75 -4.50 -10.71
C HIS A 202 -16.32 -5.13 -9.38
N SER A 203 -15.02 -5.37 -9.19
CA SER A 203 -14.48 -5.87 -7.92
C SER A 203 -14.84 -4.95 -6.74
N GLY A 204 -14.73 -3.64 -6.92
CA GLY A 204 -15.12 -2.65 -5.93
C GLY A 204 -16.61 -2.67 -5.62
N LEU A 205 -17.46 -2.72 -6.65
CA LEU A 205 -18.92 -2.78 -6.50
C LEU A 205 -19.37 -4.02 -5.72
N CYS A 206 -18.75 -5.18 -5.98
CA CYS A 206 -19.04 -6.42 -5.27
C CYS A 206 -18.64 -6.38 -3.80
N SER A 207 -17.52 -5.73 -3.46
CA SER A 207 -16.93 -5.78 -2.12
C SER A 207 -17.25 -4.56 -1.26
N ARG A 208 -17.51 -3.40 -1.85
CA ARG A 208 -17.64 -2.10 -1.17
C ARG A 208 -18.93 -1.34 -1.54
N GLY A 209 -19.76 -1.94 -2.42
CA GLY A 209 -21.05 -1.38 -2.84
C GLY A 209 -20.95 -0.31 -3.92
N VAL A 210 -22.07 0.37 -4.18
CA VAL A 210 -22.22 1.32 -5.29
C VAL A 210 -21.94 2.75 -4.81
N PRO A 211 -20.97 3.48 -5.41
CA PRO A 211 -20.75 4.88 -5.09
C PRO A 211 -21.82 5.78 -5.76
N ARG A 212 -22.04 6.95 -5.19
CA ARG A 212 -22.90 7.98 -5.82
C ARG A 212 -22.26 8.54 -7.08
N SER A 213 -20.93 8.71 -7.05
CA SER A 213 -20.18 9.26 -8.20
C SER A 213 -18.78 8.67 -8.30
N VAL A 214 -18.28 8.65 -9.54
CA VAL A 214 -16.91 8.26 -9.87
C VAL A 214 -16.24 9.42 -10.60
N TYR A 215 -15.01 9.76 -10.20
CA TYR A 215 -14.17 10.79 -10.79
C TYR A 215 -12.95 10.16 -11.44
N LEU A 216 -12.78 10.41 -12.75
CA LEU A 216 -11.68 9.87 -13.56
C LEU A 216 -10.97 10.98 -14.32
N ASP A 217 -9.82 10.67 -14.91
CA ASP A 217 -9.22 11.54 -15.90
C ASP A 217 -9.88 11.36 -17.29
N ASN A 218 -9.36 12.07 -18.31
CA ASN A 218 -9.84 11.98 -19.68
C ASN A 218 -9.09 10.93 -20.50
N GLY A 219 -8.46 9.93 -19.89
CA GLY A 219 -7.82 8.82 -20.57
C GLY A 219 -8.78 8.06 -21.46
N SER A 220 -8.32 7.48 -22.57
CA SER A 220 -9.16 6.79 -23.57
C SER A 220 -9.96 5.63 -22.95
N ALA A 221 -9.39 4.89 -22.01
CA ALA A 221 -10.08 3.82 -21.29
C ALA A 221 -11.20 4.35 -20.41
N MET A 222 -10.99 5.52 -19.80
CA MET A 222 -11.89 6.15 -18.84
C MET A 222 -13.03 6.94 -19.49
N ALA A 223 -12.87 7.32 -20.76
CA ALA A 223 -13.89 8.03 -21.57
C ALA A 223 -14.72 7.11 -22.47
N SER A 224 -14.65 5.79 -22.29
CA SER A 224 -15.32 4.82 -23.16
C SER A 224 -16.82 4.83 -22.95
N LYS A 225 -17.56 4.57 -24.04
CA LYS A 225 -19.03 4.46 -24.00
C LYS A 225 -19.52 3.30 -23.14
N GLN A 226 -18.76 2.21 -23.10
CA GLN A 226 -19.06 1.02 -22.28
C GLN A 226 -18.99 1.37 -20.80
N PHE A 227 -17.89 1.98 -20.35
CA PHE A 227 -17.74 2.40 -18.98
C PHE A 227 -18.83 3.41 -18.54
N LEU A 228 -19.14 4.39 -19.41
CA LEU A 228 -20.23 5.34 -19.17
C LEU A 228 -21.57 4.62 -19.01
N ARG A 229 -21.87 3.62 -19.87
CA ARG A 229 -23.09 2.82 -19.77
C ARG A 229 -23.16 2.02 -18.48
N ALA A 230 -22.08 1.36 -18.09
CA ALA A 230 -22.00 0.62 -16.84
C ALA A 230 -22.28 1.51 -15.61
N CYS A 231 -21.66 2.68 -15.56
CA CYS A 231 -21.94 3.66 -14.50
C CYS A 231 -23.41 4.12 -14.52
N ALA A 232 -23.96 4.45 -15.70
CA ALA A 232 -25.34 4.92 -15.82
C ALA A 232 -26.36 3.86 -15.41
N SER A 233 -26.16 2.58 -15.78
CA SER A 233 -27.03 1.46 -15.41
C SER A 233 -27.12 1.27 -13.90
N LEU A 234 -26.02 1.54 -13.19
CA LEU A 234 -25.95 1.43 -11.72
C LEU A 234 -26.33 2.72 -10.98
N GLY A 235 -26.71 3.78 -11.73
CA GLY A 235 -27.03 5.09 -11.16
C GLY A 235 -25.80 5.86 -10.65
N ILE A 236 -24.61 5.51 -11.12
CA ILE A 236 -23.34 6.17 -10.76
C ILE A 236 -23.12 7.38 -11.66
N ARG A 237 -22.96 8.55 -11.07
CA ARG A 237 -22.60 9.77 -11.82
C ARG A 237 -21.11 9.76 -12.17
N LEU A 238 -20.79 9.65 -13.47
CA LEU A 238 -19.41 9.75 -13.93
C LEU A 238 -19.03 11.22 -14.16
N THR A 239 -17.88 11.61 -13.61
CA THR A 239 -17.30 12.97 -13.75
C THR A 239 -15.86 12.84 -14.22
N HIS A 240 -15.49 13.60 -15.23
CA HIS A 240 -14.11 13.65 -15.72
C HIS A 240 -13.39 14.91 -15.24
N SER A 241 -12.07 14.81 -15.07
CA SER A 241 -11.24 15.95 -14.71
C SER A 241 -11.27 17.03 -15.79
N THR A 242 -11.41 18.30 -15.37
CA THR A 242 -11.21 19.41 -16.29
C THR A 242 -9.72 19.53 -16.60
N PRO A 243 -9.31 19.65 -17.88
CA PRO A 243 -7.92 19.84 -18.26
C PRO A 243 -7.29 21.01 -17.47
N ARG A 244 -6.09 20.79 -16.91
CA ARG A 244 -5.32 21.75 -16.10
C ARG A 244 -5.91 22.11 -14.71
N ARG A 245 -6.92 21.37 -14.20
CA ARG A 245 -7.39 21.49 -12.81
C ARG A 245 -7.26 20.14 -12.09
N PRO A 246 -6.13 19.84 -11.43
CA PRO A 246 -5.89 18.55 -10.76
C PRO A 246 -6.66 18.39 -9.43
N GLN A 247 -7.60 19.30 -9.14
CA GLN A 247 -8.40 19.26 -7.92
C GLN A 247 -9.23 17.96 -7.88
N GLY A 248 -8.94 17.10 -6.91
CA GLY A 248 -9.60 15.80 -6.73
C GLY A 248 -8.69 14.58 -6.93
N ARG A 249 -7.59 14.67 -7.71
CA ARG A 249 -6.68 13.53 -7.95
C ARG A 249 -5.59 13.34 -6.88
N GLY A 250 -5.28 14.37 -6.10
CA GLY A 250 -4.19 14.34 -5.14
C GLY A 250 -4.24 13.19 -4.11
N LYS A 251 -5.43 12.63 -3.87
CA LYS A 251 -5.61 11.51 -2.93
C LYS A 251 -5.16 10.18 -3.53
N ILE A 252 -5.57 9.87 -4.76
CA ILE A 252 -5.14 8.66 -5.46
C ILE A 252 -3.65 8.76 -5.87
N GLU A 253 -3.16 9.94 -6.25
CA GLU A 253 -1.73 10.17 -6.51
C GLU A 253 -0.88 9.91 -5.25
N ARG A 254 -1.35 10.35 -4.07
CA ARG A 254 -0.69 10.06 -2.79
C ARG A 254 -0.74 8.56 -2.47
N PHE A 255 -1.85 7.89 -2.75
CA PHE A 255 -1.94 6.44 -2.63
C PHE A 255 -0.92 5.76 -3.54
N PHE A 256 -0.82 6.16 -4.81
CA PHE A 256 0.17 5.61 -5.74
C PHE A 256 1.62 5.86 -5.30
N ARG A 257 1.90 7.00 -4.69
CA ARG A 257 3.20 7.22 -4.03
C ARG A 257 3.45 6.17 -2.94
N THR A 258 2.45 5.90 -2.10
CA THR A 258 2.54 4.88 -1.05
C THR A 258 2.77 3.48 -1.64
N VAL A 259 2.11 3.14 -2.76
CA VAL A 259 2.34 1.88 -3.49
C VAL A 259 3.79 1.80 -3.97
N ARG A 260 4.33 2.85 -4.59
CA ARG A 260 5.72 2.89 -5.05
C ARG A 260 6.71 2.72 -3.90
N GLU A 261 6.50 3.43 -2.80
CA GLU A 261 7.43 3.48 -1.67
C GLU A 261 7.36 2.27 -0.75
N GLN A 262 6.25 1.53 -0.72
CA GLN A 262 6.03 0.47 0.26
C GLN A 262 5.74 -0.91 -0.33
N PHE A 263 5.15 -0.99 -1.50
CA PHE A 263 4.85 -2.24 -2.17
C PHE A 263 5.84 -2.54 -3.29
N LEU A 264 6.01 -1.63 -4.26
CA LEU A 264 6.89 -1.88 -5.41
C LEU A 264 8.36 -2.01 -5.04
N VAL A 265 8.79 -1.38 -3.95
CA VAL A 265 10.15 -1.56 -3.40
C VAL A 265 10.41 -3.02 -3.01
N GLU A 266 9.40 -3.75 -2.55
CA GLU A 266 9.52 -5.16 -2.17
C GLU A 266 9.44 -6.08 -3.39
N ILE A 267 8.59 -5.74 -4.36
CA ILE A 267 8.47 -6.45 -5.65
C ILE A 267 9.79 -6.48 -6.41
N ASP A 268 10.55 -5.40 -6.36
CA ASP A 268 11.88 -5.36 -6.98
C ASP A 268 12.88 -6.38 -6.42
N THR A 269 12.72 -6.78 -5.16
CA THR A 269 13.59 -7.77 -4.50
C THR A 269 13.16 -9.19 -4.86
N ASN A 270 11.86 -9.44 -4.84
CA ASN A 270 11.26 -10.73 -5.11
C ASN A 270 10.12 -10.54 -6.13
N PRO A 271 10.44 -10.47 -7.43
CA PRO A 271 9.44 -10.23 -8.45
C PRO A 271 8.44 -11.40 -8.53
N PRO A 272 7.13 -11.12 -8.64
CA PRO A 272 6.13 -12.17 -8.80
C PRO A 272 6.30 -12.86 -10.16
N ALA A 273 5.95 -14.14 -10.21
CA ALA A 273 6.06 -14.94 -11.42
C ALA A 273 5.09 -14.46 -12.52
N ASP A 274 3.91 -14.03 -12.11
CA ASP A 274 2.85 -13.57 -13.01
C ASP A 274 1.93 -12.51 -12.37
N LEU A 275 0.92 -12.04 -13.13
CA LEU A 275 -0.08 -11.09 -12.62
C LEU A 275 -0.99 -11.67 -11.55
N SER A 276 -1.22 -12.97 -11.52
CA SER A 276 -2.06 -13.61 -10.50
C SER A 276 -1.37 -13.50 -9.14
N GLU A 277 -0.09 -13.85 -9.09
CA GLU A 277 0.73 -13.67 -7.89
C GLU A 277 0.86 -12.20 -7.49
N MET A 278 1.07 -11.30 -8.47
CA MET A 278 1.12 -9.86 -8.23
C MET A 278 -0.16 -9.35 -7.57
N ASN A 279 -1.33 -9.73 -8.08
CA ASN A 279 -2.62 -9.35 -7.51
C ASN A 279 -2.82 -9.93 -6.11
N ARG A 280 -2.43 -11.17 -5.86
CA ARG A 280 -2.52 -11.83 -4.56
C ARG A 280 -1.65 -11.11 -3.51
N LEU A 281 -0.40 -10.83 -3.84
CA LEU A 281 0.53 -10.10 -2.96
C LEU A 281 0.05 -8.67 -2.69
N PHE A 282 -0.45 -8.01 -3.73
CA PHE A 282 -1.00 -6.65 -3.59
C PHE A 282 -2.23 -6.63 -2.69
N ALA A 283 -3.15 -7.58 -2.86
CA ALA A 283 -4.33 -7.71 -1.99
C ALA A 283 -3.93 -7.94 -0.52
N ALA A 284 -2.93 -8.80 -0.26
CA ALA A 284 -2.42 -9.03 1.09
C ALA A 284 -1.83 -7.75 1.71
N TRP A 285 -1.06 -6.98 0.93
CA TRP A 285 -0.51 -5.70 1.38
C TRP A 285 -1.60 -4.64 1.61
N VAL A 286 -2.59 -4.54 0.71
CA VAL A 286 -3.70 -3.59 0.85
C VAL A 286 -4.51 -3.89 2.11
N GLU A 287 -4.99 -5.13 2.26
CA GLU A 287 -5.87 -5.51 3.38
C GLU A 287 -5.11 -5.60 4.72
N GLY A 288 -3.87 -6.11 4.70
CA GLY A 288 -3.07 -6.31 5.91
C GLY A 288 -2.36 -5.05 6.41
N VAL A 289 -2.00 -4.14 5.50
CA VAL A 289 -1.16 -2.97 5.83
C VAL A 289 -1.86 -1.65 5.54
N TYR A 290 -2.26 -1.42 4.27
CA TYR A 290 -2.74 -0.10 3.87
C TYR A 290 -4.08 0.24 4.53
N HIS A 291 -5.06 -0.66 4.50
CA HIS A 291 -6.39 -0.44 5.05
C HIS A 291 -6.41 -0.31 6.57
N ARG A 292 -5.46 -0.95 7.28
CA ARG A 292 -5.39 -0.98 8.75
C ARG A 292 -4.48 0.07 9.37
N ARG A 293 -3.67 0.74 8.56
CA ARG A 293 -2.76 1.75 9.03
C ARG A 293 -3.47 3.09 9.19
N VAL A 294 -3.30 3.76 10.34
CA VAL A 294 -3.80 5.12 10.56
C VAL A 294 -3.27 6.07 9.48
N HIS A 295 -4.19 6.66 8.73
CA HIS A 295 -3.87 7.61 7.67
C HIS A 295 -3.57 8.98 8.28
N SER A 296 -2.45 9.61 7.86
CA SER A 296 -1.94 10.85 8.47
C SER A 296 -2.86 12.06 8.36
N GLU A 297 -3.77 12.08 7.38
CA GLU A 297 -4.71 13.19 7.17
C GLU A 297 -6.02 12.99 7.91
N THR A 298 -6.53 11.75 7.94
CA THR A 298 -7.83 11.47 8.55
C THR A 298 -7.73 11.12 10.02
N GLY A 299 -6.53 10.75 10.49
CA GLY A 299 -6.31 10.30 11.88
C GLY A 299 -6.91 8.93 12.20
N GLN A 300 -7.52 8.27 11.22
CA GLN A 300 -8.16 6.96 11.33
C GLN A 300 -7.60 5.98 10.29
N ALA A 301 -7.72 4.69 10.52
CA ALA A 301 -7.41 3.71 9.48
C ALA A 301 -8.51 3.75 8.39
N PRO A 302 -8.18 3.58 7.10
CA PRO A 302 -9.17 3.58 6.03
C PRO A 302 -10.33 2.61 6.27
N LEU A 303 -10.04 1.42 6.79
CA LEU A 303 -11.05 0.41 7.08
C LEU A 303 -12.00 0.85 8.20
N ASP A 304 -11.48 1.48 9.26
CA ASP A 304 -12.30 1.95 10.39
C ASP A 304 -13.15 3.17 10.02
N ARG A 305 -12.69 3.95 9.03
CA ARG A 305 -13.41 5.14 8.56
C ARG A 305 -14.46 4.81 7.50
N PHE A 306 -14.38 3.64 6.87
CA PHE A 306 -15.37 3.19 5.89
C PHE A 306 -16.61 2.67 6.59
N ASP A 307 -17.68 3.48 6.60
CA ASP A 307 -18.96 3.11 7.20
C ASP A 307 -19.76 2.20 6.26
N SER A 308 -19.76 0.91 6.55
CA SER A 308 -20.51 -0.09 5.77
C SER A 308 -22.02 -0.06 5.99
N SER A 309 -22.50 0.63 7.02
CA SER A 309 -23.96 0.69 7.35
C SER A 309 -24.74 1.51 6.33
N VAL A 310 -24.10 2.42 5.59
CA VAL A 310 -24.73 3.29 4.57
C VAL A 310 -24.53 2.75 3.14
N VAL A 311 -23.93 1.57 2.99
CA VAL A 311 -23.55 1.02 1.70
C VAL A 311 -24.72 0.30 1.03
N ARG A 312 -25.03 0.68 -0.23
CA ARG A 312 -25.92 -0.08 -1.12
C ARG A 312 -25.08 -1.08 -1.93
N PHE A 313 -25.40 -2.35 -1.85
CA PHE A 313 -24.82 -3.37 -2.73
C PHE A 313 -25.71 -3.58 -3.96
N PRO A 314 -25.13 -3.75 -5.16
CA PRO A 314 -25.88 -4.10 -6.33
C PRO A 314 -26.27 -5.59 -6.27
N THR A 315 -27.41 -5.94 -6.86
CA THR A 315 -27.78 -7.35 -7.07
C THR A 315 -26.92 -7.96 -8.19
N ALA A 316 -26.85 -9.29 -8.23
CA ALA A 316 -26.14 -10.00 -9.32
C ALA A 316 -26.71 -9.64 -10.69
N ALA A 317 -28.04 -9.46 -10.81
CA ALA A 317 -28.69 -9.06 -12.05
C ALA A 317 -28.32 -7.64 -12.47
N GLU A 318 -28.29 -6.68 -11.52
CA GLU A 318 -27.86 -5.30 -11.82
C GLU A 318 -26.39 -5.27 -12.29
N LEU A 319 -25.50 -6.03 -11.65
CA LEU A 319 -24.10 -6.14 -12.07
C LEU A 319 -23.98 -6.73 -13.46
N HIS A 320 -24.62 -7.87 -13.71
CA HIS A 320 -24.59 -8.53 -15.01
C HIS A 320 -25.07 -7.59 -16.11
N GLU A 321 -26.24 -6.97 -15.95
CA GLU A 321 -26.80 -6.04 -16.94
C GLU A 321 -25.90 -4.82 -17.18
N ALA A 322 -25.28 -4.27 -16.11
CA ALA A 322 -24.43 -3.09 -16.20
C ALA A 322 -23.15 -3.33 -17.02
N PHE A 323 -22.59 -4.53 -16.93
CA PHE A 323 -21.32 -4.87 -17.58
C PHE A 323 -21.48 -5.64 -18.91
N LEU A 324 -22.68 -5.84 -19.41
CA LEU A 324 -22.88 -6.40 -20.74
C LEU A 324 -22.34 -5.45 -21.82
N TRP A 325 -21.51 -6.02 -22.71
CA TRP A 325 -21.01 -5.33 -23.88
C TRP A 325 -21.81 -5.69 -25.12
N SER A 326 -21.79 -4.82 -26.10
CA SER A 326 -22.41 -5.02 -27.38
C SER A 326 -21.44 -4.67 -28.49
N GLU A 327 -21.20 -5.62 -29.41
CA GLU A 327 -20.36 -5.40 -30.59
C GLU A 327 -21.05 -5.86 -31.87
N TRP A 328 -20.91 -5.06 -32.91
CA TRP A 328 -21.43 -5.37 -34.22
C TRP A 328 -20.41 -6.13 -35.06
N ARG A 329 -20.80 -7.29 -35.60
CA ARG A 329 -19.97 -8.12 -36.48
C ARG A 329 -20.75 -8.51 -37.72
N VAL A 330 -20.02 -8.76 -38.81
CA VAL A 330 -20.59 -9.36 -40.03
C VAL A 330 -20.35 -10.87 -39.97
N VAL A 331 -21.41 -11.64 -40.16
CA VAL A 331 -21.31 -13.10 -40.17
C VAL A 331 -20.60 -13.54 -41.45
N THR A 332 -19.59 -14.39 -41.33
CA THR A 332 -18.88 -14.94 -42.51
C THR A 332 -19.79 -15.87 -43.34
N LYS A 333 -19.35 -16.19 -44.57
CA LYS A 333 -20.06 -17.15 -45.42
C LYS A 333 -20.21 -18.55 -44.85
N VAL A 334 -19.39 -18.88 -43.85
CA VAL A 334 -19.40 -20.17 -43.13
C VAL A 334 -20.15 -20.11 -41.81
N GLY A 335 -20.93 -19.06 -41.56
CA GLY A 335 -21.74 -18.95 -40.35
C GLY A 335 -20.91 -18.66 -39.07
N THR A 336 -19.78 -17.95 -39.18
CA THR A 336 -18.96 -17.63 -38.02
C THR A 336 -18.81 -16.14 -37.83
N VAL A 337 -18.59 -15.71 -36.60
CA VAL A 337 -18.22 -14.35 -36.20
C VAL A 337 -16.95 -14.36 -35.35
N SER A 338 -16.13 -13.32 -35.44
CA SER A 338 -14.93 -13.16 -34.61
C SER A 338 -15.18 -12.16 -33.48
N LEU A 339 -14.83 -12.54 -32.29
CA LEU A 339 -14.87 -11.69 -31.09
C LEU A 339 -13.60 -11.93 -30.22
N PHE A 340 -12.84 -10.87 -29.93
CA PHE A 340 -11.58 -10.94 -29.17
C PHE A 340 -10.61 -12.03 -29.67
N SER A 341 -10.42 -12.10 -30.99
CA SER A 341 -9.57 -13.10 -31.67
C SER A 341 -10.04 -14.57 -31.55
N ASN A 342 -11.22 -14.81 -30.97
CA ASN A 342 -11.89 -16.10 -30.99
C ASN A 342 -12.94 -16.12 -32.09
N ASN A 343 -13.22 -17.30 -32.66
CA ASN A 343 -14.29 -17.51 -33.62
C ASN A 343 -15.45 -18.27 -32.98
N TYR A 344 -16.66 -17.81 -33.29
CA TYR A 344 -17.89 -18.39 -32.77
C TYR A 344 -18.79 -18.75 -33.93
N GLU A 345 -19.45 -19.90 -33.85
CA GLU A 345 -20.50 -20.31 -34.78
C GLU A 345 -21.82 -19.65 -34.43
N VAL A 346 -22.50 -19.14 -35.41
CA VAL A 346 -23.83 -18.55 -35.29
C VAL A 346 -24.73 -19.17 -36.34
N ASP A 347 -26.05 -18.90 -36.29
CA ASP A 347 -26.99 -19.42 -37.26
C ASP A 347 -26.53 -19.09 -38.70
N ALA A 348 -26.39 -20.14 -39.51
CA ALA A 348 -25.97 -20.02 -40.92
C ALA A 348 -26.91 -19.16 -41.77
N ALA A 349 -28.17 -19.02 -41.38
CA ALA A 349 -29.14 -18.13 -42.03
C ALA A 349 -28.74 -16.64 -41.93
N LEU A 350 -27.83 -16.29 -41.02
CA LEU A 350 -27.32 -14.93 -40.84
C LEU A 350 -26.06 -14.64 -41.68
N ALA A 351 -25.62 -15.58 -42.52
CA ALA A 351 -24.42 -15.40 -43.34
C ALA A 351 -24.51 -14.12 -44.21
N GLY A 352 -23.47 -13.28 -44.13
CA GLY A 352 -23.39 -11.97 -44.76
C GLY A 352 -24.17 -10.85 -44.05
N GLN A 353 -24.95 -11.16 -43.04
CA GLN A 353 -25.68 -10.16 -42.25
C GLN A 353 -24.83 -9.54 -41.18
N ARG A 354 -25.16 -8.30 -40.79
CA ARG A 354 -24.56 -7.60 -39.67
C ARG A 354 -25.37 -7.89 -38.40
N VAL A 355 -24.76 -8.58 -37.45
CA VAL A 355 -25.38 -8.96 -36.17
C VAL A 355 -24.76 -8.19 -35.02
N GLU A 356 -25.53 -7.99 -33.95
CA GLU A 356 -25.06 -7.50 -32.66
C GLU A 356 -24.79 -8.70 -31.76
N LEU A 357 -23.57 -8.77 -31.23
CA LEU A 357 -23.17 -9.73 -30.20
C LEU A 357 -23.27 -9.04 -28.84
N VAL A 358 -24.09 -9.58 -27.94
CA VAL A 358 -24.24 -9.09 -26.57
C VAL A 358 -23.65 -10.14 -25.63
N PHE A 359 -22.70 -9.75 -24.80
CA PHE A 359 -21.90 -10.68 -24.01
C PHE A 359 -21.36 -10.02 -22.75
N ASP A 360 -21.08 -10.83 -21.74
CA ASP A 360 -20.26 -10.42 -20.59
C ASP A 360 -18.78 -10.44 -21.00
N PRO A 361 -18.06 -9.30 -20.97
CA PRO A 361 -16.65 -9.28 -21.35
C PRO A 361 -15.73 -10.04 -20.38
N PHE A 362 -16.22 -10.44 -19.20
CA PHE A 362 -15.50 -11.25 -18.23
C PHE A 362 -15.80 -12.76 -18.39
N ASP A 363 -16.90 -13.10 -19.08
CA ASP A 363 -17.30 -14.48 -19.35
C ASP A 363 -17.86 -14.61 -20.77
N LEU A 364 -17.02 -15.08 -21.68
CA LEU A 364 -17.37 -15.28 -23.10
C LEU A 364 -18.01 -16.65 -23.38
N THR A 365 -18.46 -17.34 -22.37
CA THR A 365 -19.16 -18.63 -22.55
C THR A 365 -20.58 -18.46 -23.04
N ASP A 366 -21.18 -17.29 -22.76
CA ASP A 366 -22.55 -16.97 -23.15
C ASP A 366 -22.57 -15.65 -23.95
N ILE A 367 -22.82 -15.77 -25.27
CA ILE A 367 -22.86 -14.64 -26.19
C ILE A 367 -24.21 -14.68 -26.93
N ASP A 368 -25.07 -13.70 -26.68
CA ASP A 368 -26.35 -13.53 -27.38
C ASP A 368 -26.12 -12.90 -28.74
N VAL A 369 -26.73 -13.48 -29.77
CA VAL A 369 -26.75 -12.94 -31.14
C VAL A 369 -28.07 -12.22 -31.38
N ARG A 370 -28.01 -10.97 -31.77
CA ARG A 370 -29.21 -10.17 -32.13
C ARG A 370 -29.10 -9.66 -33.57
N HIS A 371 -30.22 -9.74 -34.29
CA HIS A 371 -30.34 -9.16 -35.61
C HIS A 371 -31.61 -8.31 -35.69
N HIS A 372 -31.46 -7.05 -36.07
CA HIS A 372 -32.55 -6.05 -36.04
C HIS A 372 -33.31 -6.00 -34.71
N GLY A 373 -32.58 -6.12 -33.57
CA GLY A 373 -33.15 -6.10 -32.23
C GLY A 373 -33.86 -7.40 -31.81
N ARG A 374 -33.89 -8.44 -32.65
CA ARG A 374 -34.47 -9.75 -32.33
C ARG A 374 -33.36 -10.73 -31.91
N ALA A 375 -33.61 -11.50 -30.87
CA ALA A 375 -32.71 -12.60 -30.44
C ALA A 375 -32.71 -13.69 -31.54
N MET A 376 -31.51 -14.06 -31.98
CA MET A 376 -31.26 -15.08 -33.02
C MET A 376 -30.54 -16.31 -32.48
N GLY A 377 -30.54 -16.49 -31.15
CA GLY A 377 -29.83 -17.56 -30.47
C GLY A 377 -28.49 -17.13 -29.89
N LYS A 378 -27.67 -18.13 -29.52
CA LYS A 378 -26.35 -17.93 -28.91
C LYS A 378 -25.24 -18.29 -29.89
N ALA A 379 -24.13 -17.56 -29.79
CA ALA A 379 -22.93 -17.90 -30.53
C ALA A 379 -22.14 -19.02 -29.76
N VAL A 380 -21.75 -20.07 -30.45
CA VAL A 380 -21.07 -21.24 -29.90
C VAL A 380 -19.56 -21.15 -30.23
N PRO A 381 -18.65 -21.39 -29.28
CA PRO A 381 -17.22 -21.36 -29.59
C PRO A 381 -16.81 -22.35 -30.67
N HIS A 382 -16.20 -21.84 -31.74
CA HIS A 382 -15.65 -22.67 -32.81
C HIS A 382 -14.26 -23.19 -32.38
N ARG A 383 -14.08 -24.49 -32.29
CA ARG A 383 -12.80 -25.11 -31.84
C ARG A 383 -11.82 -25.17 -33.01
N ILE A 384 -10.78 -24.36 -32.98
CA ILE A 384 -9.62 -24.47 -33.88
C ILE A 384 -8.44 -25.08 -33.11
N GLY A 385 -7.82 -26.11 -33.69
CA GLY A 385 -6.65 -26.78 -33.11
C GLY A 385 -5.44 -25.85 -33.00
N ARG A 386 -4.63 -26.06 -31.97
CA ARG A 386 -3.45 -25.23 -31.61
C ARG A 386 -2.35 -25.26 -32.66
N HIS A 387 -1.75 -24.09 -32.96
CA HIS A 387 -0.38 -23.99 -33.47
C HIS A 387 0.52 -23.32 -32.43
N SER A 388 1.64 -23.98 -32.08
CA SER A 388 2.71 -23.43 -31.24
C SER A 388 4.00 -23.33 -32.06
N HIS A 389 4.73 -22.24 -31.93
CA HIS A 389 6.03 -22.03 -32.61
C HIS A 389 7.19 -22.25 -31.65
N PRO A 390 8.21 -23.09 -31.97
CA PRO A 390 9.26 -23.48 -31.05
C PRO A 390 10.57 -22.75 -31.33
N ALA A 391 10.68 -21.46 -31.05
CA ALA A 391 11.98 -20.80 -31.00
C ALA A 391 11.97 -19.49 -30.19
N ALA A 392 12.33 -19.57 -28.92
CA ALA A 392 12.85 -18.44 -28.17
C ALA A 392 13.91 -18.92 -27.17
N ARG A 393 15.12 -18.39 -27.27
CA ARG A 393 16.20 -18.59 -26.30
C ARG A 393 16.25 -17.38 -25.34
N PRO A 394 16.48 -17.59 -24.02
CA PRO A 394 16.60 -16.50 -23.07
C PRO A 394 18.01 -15.91 -22.97
N ASP A 395 18.11 -14.60 -22.70
CA ASP A 395 19.35 -13.87 -22.45
C ASP A 395 19.87 -14.10 -21.01
N PRO A 396 21.21 -13.98 -20.77
CA PRO A 396 21.82 -14.26 -19.47
C PRO A 396 21.53 -13.20 -18.41
N VAL A 397 21.28 -13.66 -17.20
CA VAL A 397 20.93 -12.85 -16.02
C VAL A 397 22.18 -12.40 -15.26
N PRO A 398 22.30 -11.14 -14.81
CA PRO A 398 23.38 -10.69 -13.92
C PRO A 398 23.34 -11.39 -12.55
N GLY A 399 24.51 -11.66 -11.97
CA GLY A 399 24.64 -12.39 -10.71
C GLY A 399 23.95 -11.71 -9.50
N PRO A 400 23.60 -12.50 -8.48
CA PRO A 400 22.74 -12.03 -7.39
C PRO A 400 23.44 -11.07 -6.43
N VAL A 401 22.76 -9.97 -6.12
CA VAL A 401 23.09 -9.10 -4.98
C VAL A 401 22.71 -9.85 -3.69
N PRO A 402 23.56 -9.87 -2.64
CA PRO A 402 23.21 -10.52 -1.38
C PRO A 402 21.96 -9.88 -0.77
N THR A 403 20.91 -10.69 -0.67
CA THR A 403 19.61 -10.29 -0.10
C THR A 403 19.51 -10.76 1.36
N THR A 404 18.63 -10.16 2.12
CA THR A 404 18.30 -10.62 3.48
C THR A 404 17.55 -11.95 3.48
N GLY A 405 17.05 -12.40 2.32
CA GLY A 405 16.19 -13.58 2.19
C GLY A 405 14.77 -13.37 2.71
N ILE A 406 14.45 -12.19 3.23
CA ILE A 406 13.12 -11.89 3.76
C ILE A 406 12.20 -11.42 2.63
N ASP A 407 11.25 -12.26 2.25
CA ASP A 407 10.14 -11.88 1.37
C ASP A 407 8.97 -11.34 2.20
N TYR A 408 9.01 -10.04 2.45
CA TYR A 408 8.01 -9.37 3.29
C TYR A 408 6.57 -9.52 2.76
N LEU A 409 6.38 -9.44 1.45
CA LEU A 409 5.04 -9.54 0.86
C LEU A 409 4.46 -10.96 0.97
N ARG A 410 5.30 -11.99 0.88
CA ARG A 410 4.87 -13.37 1.15
C ARG A 410 4.50 -13.59 2.61
N LEU A 411 5.26 -13.02 3.55
CA LEU A 411 4.89 -13.06 4.98
C LEU A 411 3.51 -12.42 5.22
N LEU A 412 3.23 -11.26 4.61
CA LEU A 412 1.91 -10.60 4.69
C LEU A 412 0.80 -11.44 4.04
N SER A 413 1.08 -12.06 2.88
CA SER A 413 0.12 -12.95 2.23
C SER A 413 -0.26 -14.12 3.14
N HIS A 414 0.74 -14.79 3.73
CA HIS A 414 0.49 -15.90 4.67
C HIS A 414 -0.22 -15.45 5.96
N GLN A 415 0.08 -14.23 6.45
CA GLN A 415 -0.62 -13.70 7.61
C GLN A 415 -2.08 -13.43 7.27
N ARG A 416 -2.37 -12.80 6.14
CA ARG A 416 -3.74 -12.58 5.66
C ARG A 416 -4.51 -13.89 5.48
N ASP A 417 -3.88 -14.91 4.88
CA ASP A 417 -4.52 -16.21 4.67
C ASP A 417 -4.87 -16.87 6.02
N ARG A 418 -4.01 -16.75 7.03
CA ARG A 418 -4.29 -17.20 8.42
C ARG A 418 -5.42 -16.41 9.07
N ASP A 419 -5.42 -15.08 8.94
CA ASP A 419 -6.47 -14.22 9.50
C ASP A 419 -7.84 -14.55 8.87
N LEU A 420 -7.88 -14.79 7.56
CA LEU A 420 -9.09 -15.23 6.86
C LEU A 420 -9.54 -16.61 7.31
N ALA A 421 -8.64 -17.57 7.45
CA ALA A 421 -8.96 -18.89 7.97
C ALA A 421 -9.50 -18.82 9.41
N ALA A 422 -8.92 -18.00 10.27
CA ALA A 422 -9.38 -17.81 11.65
C ALA A 422 -10.75 -17.12 11.72
N ALA A 423 -11.02 -16.17 10.81
CA ALA A 423 -12.29 -15.42 10.79
C ALA A 423 -13.48 -16.26 10.27
N VAL A 424 -13.24 -17.23 9.37
CA VAL A 424 -14.28 -18.01 8.69
C VAL A 424 -14.37 -19.44 9.26
N GLY A 425 -13.38 -19.88 10.04
CA GLY A 425 -13.28 -21.27 10.51
C GLY A 425 -13.04 -22.30 9.39
N ILE A 426 -12.67 -21.84 8.20
CA ILE A 426 -12.38 -22.67 7.02
C ILE A 426 -10.97 -22.32 6.55
N GLU A 427 -10.11 -23.29 6.41
CA GLU A 427 -8.80 -23.14 5.80
C GLU A 427 -8.96 -22.93 4.28
N PHE A 428 -8.62 -21.76 3.78
CA PHE A 428 -8.81 -21.36 2.37
C PHE A 428 -8.10 -22.26 1.35
N HIS A 429 -7.04 -22.97 1.75
CA HIS A 429 -6.39 -23.97 0.89
C HIS A 429 -7.24 -25.24 0.70
N GLN A 430 -8.23 -25.49 1.55
CA GLN A 430 -9.19 -26.58 1.36
C GLN A 430 -10.26 -26.24 0.32
N LEU A 431 -10.39 -24.95 -0.06
CA LEU A 431 -11.28 -24.51 -1.14
C LEU A 431 -10.62 -24.57 -2.53
N ARG A 432 -9.34 -24.86 -2.61
CA ARG A 432 -8.73 -25.27 -3.88
C ARG A 432 -9.20 -26.69 -4.15
N LEU A 433 -10.16 -26.83 -5.06
CA LEU A 433 -10.35 -28.11 -5.73
C LEU A 433 -8.98 -28.54 -6.25
N PRO A 434 -8.47 -29.74 -5.87
CA PRO A 434 -7.22 -30.21 -6.41
C PRO A 434 -7.40 -30.28 -7.93
N TYR A 435 -6.68 -29.43 -8.66
CA TYR A 435 -6.41 -29.70 -10.06
C TYR A 435 -5.46 -30.91 -10.04
N GLU A 436 -6.01 -32.09 -10.13
CA GLU A 436 -5.26 -33.29 -10.53
C GLU A 436 -4.99 -33.09 -12.03
N PRO A 437 -3.73 -32.89 -12.47
CA PRO A 437 -3.42 -33.01 -13.87
C PRO A 437 -3.73 -34.49 -14.25
N ASP A 438 -4.48 -34.67 -15.32
CA ASP A 438 -4.67 -35.99 -15.91
C ASP A 438 -3.31 -36.72 -15.98
N PRO A 439 -3.21 -37.98 -15.55
CA PRO A 439 -1.97 -38.72 -15.62
C PRO A 439 -1.52 -38.79 -17.09
N GLU A 440 -0.29 -38.37 -17.33
CA GLU A 440 0.34 -38.51 -18.65
C GLU A 440 0.16 -39.96 -19.10
N PRO A 441 -0.30 -40.19 -20.33
CA PRO A 441 -0.38 -41.56 -20.84
C PRO A 441 1.03 -42.16 -20.86
N GLY A 442 1.22 -43.19 -20.07
CA GLY A 442 2.46 -43.95 -20.00
C GLY A 442 2.94 -44.40 -21.38
N PRO A 443 4.24 -44.62 -21.55
CA PRO A 443 4.79 -45.04 -22.84
C PRO A 443 4.14 -46.34 -23.29
N GLN A 444 3.51 -46.34 -24.47
CA GLN A 444 3.04 -47.55 -25.13
C GLN A 444 4.25 -48.40 -25.43
N GLU A 445 4.37 -49.52 -24.73
CA GLU A 445 5.27 -50.60 -25.13
C GLU A 445 4.84 -51.12 -26.52
N ASN A 446 5.66 -50.81 -27.51
CA ASN A 446 5.62 -51.48 -28.79
C ASN A 446 6.09 -52.96 -28.58
N SER A 447 5.13 -53.87 -28.56
CA SER A 447 5.41 -55.28 -28.77
C SER A 447 5.02 -55.65 -30.19
N GLN A 448 6.06 -55.92 -30.99
CA GLN A 448 6.16 -56.69 -32.24
C GLN A 448 5.17 -56.39 -33.37
#